data_75329cb15194c6a8f0b7201a9e190cea
#
_entry.id   75329cb15194c6a8f0b7201a9e190cea
#
_cell.length_a   1.000
_cell.length_b   1.000
_cell.length_c   1.000
_cell.angle_alpha   90.00
_cell.angle_beta   90.00
_cell.angle_gamma   90.00
#
_symmetry.space_group_name_H-M   'P 1'
#
loop_
_entity.id
_entity.type
_entity.pdbx_description
1 polymer ?
#
loop_
_entity_poly.entity_id
_entity_poly.type
_entity_poly.pdbx_seq_one_letter_code
_entity_poly.pdbx_strand_id
1 'polypeptide(L)'
;GPRRDYFVYLAALCTVAILLCRWPRISVCLLALALVEYCWGMGSFILDTGNGRVRLLPDNRYTGGRFQWHPLLQAVPVPGLTIDDPRSLAISHTAEGTRGPAPPPGSLDDRIVIAAYGGSTTYDIAVADNDTWVARLAAVLGDQRYAVINNGVPGYSTVEHVIQTAFYQDKFGRRPNCAIYYVGWNDIQNAHIAGLDPGFADFHMPGQIDWLQVRRVGGGNRRFSPLLTVIETFVVPMVDTIQYRSDPDKQKMGSGEDPRLTRIFERNVRTISAINRDRGVATIWVGQLVNRAALTGEGRYGWLPLVRDRDIWPMLEGLRGVLARVAAETGDEVVNPPIESFGPADFSDNGHFSQQGARRFADTLVTLVKERCR
;
A
#
# COMPACT_ATOMS: atom_id res chain seq x y z
N GLY A 1 -4.21 6.09 29.45
CA GLY A 1 -3.65 6.53 28.17
C GLY A 1 -2.13 6.37 28.15
N PRO A 2 -1.44 6.48 27.03
CA PRO A 2 -0.01 6.09 26.86
C PRO A 2 0.93 6.73 27.89
N ARG A 3 0.65 7.95 28.36
CA ARG A 3 1.45 8.62 29.40
C ARG A 3 1.31 7.95 30.76
N ARG A 4 0.09 7.58 31.15
CA ARG A 4 -0.16 6.87 32.39
C ARG A 4 0.53 5.52 32.40
N ASP A 5 0.43 4.79 31.31
CA ASP A 5 1.00 3.46 31.19
C ASP A 5 2.53 3.50 31.24
N TYR A 6 3.16 4.53 30.67
CA TYR A 6 4.58 4.77 30.77
C TYR A 6 5.05 5.04 32.20
N PHE A 7 4.34 5.88 32.97
CA PHE A 7 4.70 6.13 34.37
C PHE A 7 4.44 4.92 35.27
N VAL A 8 3.40 4.12 34.97
CA VAL A 8 3.17 2.83 35.66
C VAL A 8 4.32 1.86 35.40
N TYR A 9 4.80 1.80 34.17
CA TYR A 9 5.95 0.98 33.80
C TYR A 9 7.25 1.43 34.53
N LEU A 10 7.56 2.72 34.57
CA LEU A 10 8.71 3.24 35.32
C LEU A 10 8.59 2.95 36.82
N ALA A 11 7.41 3.14 37.42
CA ALA A 11 7.17 2.85 38.80
C ALA A 11 7.35 1.34 39.10
N ALA A 12 6.89 0.47 38.21
CA ALA A 12 7.09 -0.98 38.32
C ALA A 12 8.58 -1.33 38.24
N LEU A 13 9.36 -0.77 37.34
CA LEU A 13 10.81 -0.97 37.24
C LEU A 13 11.52 -0.57 38.53
N CYS A 14 11.23 0.62 39.04
CA CYS A 14 11.80 1.08 40.33
C CYS A 14 11.41 0.19 41.51
N THR A 15 10.16 -0.24 41.58
CA THR A 15 9.66 -1.14 42.60
C THR A 15 10.39 -2.49 42.59
N VAL A 16 10.55 -3.08 41.41
CA VAL A 16 11.30 -4.33 41.23
C VAL A 16 12.77 -4.15 41.64
N ALA A 17 13.39 -3.02 41.25
CA ALA A 17 14.77 -2.72 41.68
C ALA A 17 14.91 -2.64 43.20
N ILE A 18 13.95 -2.03 43.90
CA ILE A 18 13.93 -1.95 45.37
C ILE A 18 13.75 -3.32 46.00
N LEU A 19 12.81 -4.11 45.48
CA LEU A 19 12.57 -5.48 45.97
C LEU A 19 13.79 -6.41 45.80
N LEU A 20 14.59 -6.14 44.78
CA LEU A 20 15.83 -6.87 44.46
C LEU A 20 17.09 -6.27 45.10
N CYS A 21 16.96 -5.42 46.12
CA CYS A 21 18.11 -4.78 46.80
C CYS A 21 19.13 -5.75 47.39
N ARG A 22 18.72 -7.01 47.69
CA ARG A 22 19.64 -8.09 48.09
C ARG A 22 20.66 -8.48 47.03
N TRP A 23 20.39 -8.16 45.78
CA TRP A 23 21.30 -8.35 44.63
C TRP A 23 21.70 -6.99 44.04
N PRO A 24 22.66 -6.29 44.69
CA PRO A 24 22.92 -4.89 44.35
C PRO A 24 23.27 -4.63 42.89
N ARG A 25 23.93 -5.58 42.23
CA ARG A 25 24.24 -5.45 40.80
C ARG A 25 22.99 -5.41 39.96
N ILE A 26 22.01 -6.29 40.23
CA ILE A 26 20.72 -6.34 39.49
C ILE A 26 19.92 -5.07 39.78
N SER A 27 19.83 -4.68 41.06
CA SER A 27 19.12 -3.47 41.47
C SER A 27 19.69 -2.20 40.77
N VAL A 28 21.01 -2.06 40.77
CA VAL A 28 21.67 -0.92 40.07
C VAL A 28 21.42 -0.94 38.58
N CYS A 29 21.47 -2.11 37.91
CA CYS A 29 21.15 -2.21 36.49
C CYS A 29 19.69 -1.79 36.17
N LEU A 30 18.73 -2.21 37.01
CA LEU A 30 17.32 -1.85 36.84
C LEU A 30 17.08 -0.35 37.07
N LEU A 31 17.73 0.25 38.07
CA LEU A 31 17.67 1.70 38.31
C LEU A 31 18.33 2.50 37.20
N ALA A 32 19.47 2.05 36.68
CA ALA A 32 20.11 2.66 35.52
C ALA A 32 19.21 2.60 34.27
N LEU A 33 18.56 1.45 34.05
CA LEU A 33 17.58 1.30 32.98
C LEU A 33 16.39 2.26 33.17
N ALA A 34 15.84 2.34 34.38
CA ALA A 34 14.74 3.26 34.68
C ALA A 34 15.15 4.74 34.46
N LEU A 35 16.39 5.09 34.78
CA LEU A 35 16.93 6.42 34.54
C LEU A 35 17.07 6.72 33.03
N VAL A 36 17.60 5.79 32.26
CA VAL A 36 17.70 5.92 30.79
C VAL A 36 16.31 6.06 30.17
N GLU A 37 15.37 5.24 30.59
CA GLU A 37 13.98 5.29 30.15
C GLU A 37 13.33 6.65 30.45
N TYR A 38 13.55 7.16 31.69
CA TYR A 38 13.03 8.46 32.10
C TYR A 38 13.64 9.60 31.31
N CYS A 39 14.97 9.65 31.18
CA CYS A 39 15.65 10.70 30.43
C CYS A 39 15.25 10.70 28.95
N TRP A 40 15.13 9.54 28.34
CA TRP A 40 14.67 9.42 26.96
C TRP A 40 13.22 9.87 26.78
N GLY A 41 12.33 9.39 27.67
CA GLY A 41 10.91 9.74 27.62
C GLY A 41 10.70 11.24 27.82
N MET A 42 11.40 11.85 28.76
CA MET A 42 11.34 13.29 28.99
C MET A 42 11.98 14.07 27.85
N GLY A 43 13.11 13.62 27.33
CA GLY A 43 13.75 14.23 26.15
C GLY A 43 12.83 14.19 24.93
N SER A 44 12.22 13.05 24.66
CA SER A 44 11.26 12.90 23.57
C SER A 44 10.02 13.79 23.76
N PHE A 45 9.52 13.92 24.99
CA PHE A 45 8.40 14.80 25.31
C PHE A 45 8.75 16.28 25.08
N ILE A 46 9.93 16.73 25.53
CA ILE A 46 10.37 18.14 25.38
C ILE A 46 10.59 18.48 23.91
N LEU A 47 11.28 17.61 23.18
CA LEU A 47 11.57 17.82 21.76
C LEU A 47 10.30 17.86 20.91
N ASP A 48 9.31 17.13 21.34
CA ASP A 48 8.05 17.05 20.62
C ASP A 48 7.09 18.22 20.89
N THR A 49 7.08 18.74 22.11
CA THR A 49 6.32 19.95 22.45
C THR A 49 6.95 21.22 21.91
N GLY A 50 8.24 21.18 21.55
CA GLY A 50 9.04 22.31 21.06
C GLY A 50 9.10 22.48 19.54
N ASN A 51 8.16 21.96 18.76
CA ASN A 51 8.17 22.00 17.28
C ASN A 51 9.33 21.29 16.58
N GLY A 52 10.19 20.59 17.31
CA GLY A 52 11.26 19.79 16.76
C GLY A 52 10.85 18.32 16.58
N ARG A 53 10.39 17.94 15.42
CA ARG A 53 10.18 16.52 15.08
C ARG A 53 11.52 15.83 14.90
N VAL A 54 12.19 15.47 16.00
CA VAL A 54 13.36 14.59 15.92
C VAL A 54 12.87 13.17 15.71
N ARG A 55 12.98 12.67 14.50
CA ARG A 55 12.73 11.27 14.16
C ARG A 55 14.03 10.51 14.39
N LEU A 56 14.11 9.78 15.48
CA LEU A 56 15.29 8.97 15.83
C LEU A 56 15.31 7.60 15.13
N LEU A 57 14.18 7.18 14.56
CA LEU A 57 14.11 5.97 13.73
C LEU A 57 13.63 6.34 12.33
N PRO A 58 14.16 5.67 11.31
CA PRO A 58 13.69 5.89 9.95
C PRO A 58 12.19 5.58 9.88
N ASP A 59 11.41 6.53 9.36
CA ASP A 59 10.05 6.25 8.97
C ASP A 59 10.03 4.99 8.11
N ASN A 60 9.06 4.13 8.36
CA ASN A 60 8.78 3.06 7.44
C ASN A 60 8.60 3.68 6.04
N ARG A 61 9.48 3.33 5.11
CA ARG A 61 9.55 3.92 3.76
C ARG A 61 8.21 3.90 3.04
N TYR A 62 7.34 2.94 3.37
CA TYR A 62 6.03 2.77 2.75
C TYR A 62 4.96 3.70 3.33
N THR A 63 5.11 4.16 4.55
CA THR A 63 4.06 4.95 5.21
C THR A 63 4.48 6.36 5.60
N GLY A 64 5.74 6.65 5.74
CA GLY A 64 6.44 7.94 5.98
C GLY A 64 5.62 9.23 6.19
N GLY A 65 4.44 9.15 6.79
CA GLY A 65 3.54 10.28 6.88
C GLY A 65 2.71 10.56 5.61
N ARG A 66 2.87 9.74 4.57
CA ARG A 66 2.16 9.91 3.29
C ARG A 66 0.71 9.45 3.34
N PHE A 67 0.39 8.54 4.24
CA PHE A 67 -0.94 7.95 4.37
C PHE A 67 -1.49 8.16 5.77
N GLN A 68 -2.81 8.28 5.86
CA GLN A 68 -3.55 8.39 7.11
C GLN A 68 -4.63 7.31 7.18
N TRP A 69 -5.08 7.01 8.40
CA TRP A 69 -6.13 6.04 8.62
C TRP A 69 -7.48 6.51 8.06
N HIS A 70 -8.23 5.55 7.49
CA HIS A 70 -9.58 5.77 6.98
C HIS A 70 -10.51 4.63 7.43
N PRO A 71 -11.76 4.90 7.84
CA PRO A 71 -12.65 3.88 8.43
C PRO A 71 -13.06 2.75 7.49
N LEU A 72 -13.09 2.99 6.18
CA LEU A 72 -13.50 1.98 5.19
C LEU A 72 -12.31 1.46 4.36
N LEU A 73 -11.37 2.33 4.06
CA LEU A 73 -10.22 2.03 3.18
C LEU A 73 -8.93 1.79 3.97
N GLN A 74 -8.99 1.87 5.30
CA GLN A 74 -7.90 1.76 6.26
C GLN A 74 -6.77 2.76 6.06
N ALA A 75 -6.22 2.88 4.87
CA ALA A 75 -5.19 3.85 4.51
C ALA A 75 -5.63 4.67 3.30
N VAL A 76 -5.52 5.99 3.41
CA VAL A 76 -5.71 6.91 2.28
C VAL A 76 -4.56 7.90 2.23
N PRO A 77 -4.20 8.43 1.06
CA PRO A 77 -3.19 9.48 0.95
C PRO A 77 -3.56 10.68 1.83
N VAL A 78 -2.57 11.27 2.51
CA VAL A 78 -2.76 12.50 3.28
C VAL A 78 -3.07 13.63 2.32
N PRO A 79 -4.25 14.28 2.41
CA PRO A 79 -4.62 15.36 1.51
C PRO A 79 -3.65 16.54 1.57
N GLY A 80 -3.33 17.13 0.42
CA GLY A 80 -2.47 18.30 0.32
C GLY A 80 -1.01 18.08 0.71
N LEU A 81 -0.55 16.83 0.81
CA LEU A 81 0.84 16.52 1.12
C LEU A 81 1.75 16.93 -0.03
N THR A 82 2.88 17.57 0.30
CA THR A 82 4.00 17.76 -0.63
C THR A 82 5.29 17.35 0.08
N ILE A 83 6.07 16.49 -0.57
CA ILE A 83 7.41 16.10 -0.13
C ILE A 83 8.39 16.69 -1.12
N ASP A 84 9.11 17.70 -0.65
CA ASP A 84 10.14 18.41 -1.41
C ASP A 84 11.48 18.30 -0.63
N ASP A 85 11.95 17.07 -0.47
CA ASP A 85 13.28 16.79 0.09
C ASP A 85 14.19 16.38 -1.08
N PRO A 86 15.29 17.09 -1.35
CA PRO A 86 16.23 16.75 -2.44
C PRO A 86 16.81 15.34 -2.35
N ARG A 87 16.71 14.68 -1.18
CA ARG A 87 17.19 13.31 -0.94
C ARG A 87 16.08 12.26 -1.12
N SER A 88 14.87 12.69 -1.43
CA SER A 88 13.71 11.82 -1.65
C SER A 88 13.09 12.06 -3.02
N LEU A 89 12.18 11.18 -3.42
CA LEU A 89 11.37 11.41 -4.61
C LEU A 89 10.38 12.56 -4.36
N ALA A 90 10.22 13.44 -5.34
CA ALA A 90 9.18 14.45 -5.33
C ALA A 90 7.80 13.77 -5.40
N ILE A 91 7.06 13.85 -4.31
CA ILE A 91 5.75 13.21 -4.13
C ILE A 91 4.77 14.24 -3.60
N SER A 92 3.65 14.39 -4.27
CA SER A 92 2.55 15.22 -3.82
C SER A 92 1.21 14.47 -3.82
N HIS A 93 0.28 14.96 -3.01
CA HIS A 93 -1.11 14.55 -3.03
C HIS A 93 -1.99 15.79 -3.18
N THR A 94 -3.07 15.65 -3.94
CA THR A 94 -4.07 16.70 -4.05
C THR A 94 -4.86 16.85 -2.75
N ALA A 95 -5.68 17.90 -2.65
CA ALA A 95 -6.62 18.07 -1.53
C ALA A 95 -7.64 16.92 -1.45
N GLU A 96 -7.94 16.27 -2.57
CA GLU A 96 -8.84 15.12 -2.68
C GLU A 96 -8.14 13.79 -2.39
N GLY A 97 -6.84 13.81 -2.06
CA GLY A 97 -6.06 12.63 -1.72
C GLY A 97 -5.76 11.73 -2.93
N THR A 98 -5.48 12.31 -4.09
CA THR A 98 -4.94 11.60 -5.26
C THR A 98 -3.45 11.88 -5.41
N ARG A 99 -2.68 11.01 -6.03
CA ARG A 99 -1.24 11.19 -6.28
C ARG A 99 -0.99 12.20 -7.39
N GLY A 100 -0.03 13.09 -7.19
CA GLY A 100 0.41 14.09 -8.15
C GLY A 100 -0.23 15.46 -7.92
N PRO A 101 0.09 16.43 -8.78
CA PRO A 101 -0.44 17.79 -8.68
C PRO A 101 -1.95 17.83 -8.94
N ALA A 102 -2.65 18.72 -8.23
CA ALA A 102 -4.06 18.96 -8.47
C ALA A 102 -4.27 19.53 -9.89
N PRO A 103 -5.30 19.07 -10.61
CA PRO A 103 -5.71 19.76 -11.82
C PRO A 103 -6.14 21.19 -11.46
N PRO A 104 -5.88 22.20 -12.31
CA PRO A 104 -6.31 23.56 -12.06
C PRO A 104 -7.83 23.64 -11.86
N PRO A 105 -8.36 24.54 -11.00
CA PRO A 105 -9.79 24.71 -10.81
C PRO A 105 -10.52 24.96 -12.14
N GLY A 106 -11.66 24.31 -12.34
CA GLY A 106 -12.44 24.38 -13.59
C GLY A 106 -11.81 23.70 -14.80
N SER A 107 -10.59 23.17 -14.68
CA SER A 107 -9.89 22.56 -15.80
C SER A 107 -10.42 21.20 -16.24
N LEU A 108 -11.34 20.61 -15.46
CA LEU A 108 -11.93 19.31 -15.76
C LEU A 108 -13.21 19.41 -16.59
N ASP A 109 -13.85 20.58 -16.68
CA ASP A 109 -15.21 20.73 -17.22
C ASP A 109 -15.28 20.34 -18.71
N ASP A 110 -14.28 20.74 -19.49
CA ASP A 110 -14.20 20.49 -20.93
C ASP A 110 -13.28 19.33 -21.31
N ARG A 111 -12.79 18.56 -20.30
CA ARG A 111 -11.87 17.45 -20.53
C ARG A 111 -12.52 16.09 -20.34
N ILE A 112 -11.98 15.11 -21.00
CA ILE A 112 -12.24 13.70 -20.73
C ILE A 112 -11.46 13.31 -19.49
N VAL A 113 -12.17 13.03 -18.40
CA VAL A 113 -11.57 12.65 -17.12
C VAL A 113 -11.38 11.14 -17.09
N ILE A 114 -10.15 10.71 -16.85
CA ILE A 114 -9.74 9.32 -16.72
C ILE A 114 -9.24 9.10 -15.30
N ALA A 115 -9.83 8.15 -14.57
CA ALA A 115 -9.41 7.76 -13.24
C ALA A 115 -8.60 6.46 -13.28
N ALA A 116 -7.35 6.49 -12.84
CA ALA A 116 -6.49 5.32 -12.75
C ALA A 116 -6.53 4.76 -11.33
N TYR A 117 -6.93 3.51 -11.18
CA TYR A 117 -7.01 2.77 -9.92
C TYR A 117 -6.00 1.62 -9.88
N GLY A 118 -5.49 1.29 -8.71
CA GLY A 118 -4.56 0.20 -8.47
C GLY A 118 -3.83 0.36 -7.15
N GLY A 119 -2.91 -0.55 -6.89
CA GLY A 119 -2.08 -0.57 -5.69
C GLY A 119 -0.88 0.38 -5.76
N SER A 120 0.21 -0.05 -5.13
CA SER A 120 1.50 0.65 -5.16
C SER A 120 2.10 0.79 -6.55
N THR A 121 1.75 -0.08 -7.46
CA THR A 121 2.17 -0.06 -8.87
C THR A 121 1.41 0.97 -9.72
N THR A 122 0.27 1.47 -9.25
CA THR A 122 -0.44 2.60 -9.85
C THR A 122 -0.09 3.90 -9.13
N TYR A 123 -0.02 3.88 -7.79
CA TYR A 123 0.57 4.98 -7.05
C TYR A 123 2.00 5.26 -7.54
N ASP A 124 2.71 4.22 -7.97
CA ASP A 124 4.04 4.25 -8.57
C ASP A 124 5.10 4.77 -7.58
N ILE A 125 5.24 4.02 -6.47
CA ILE A 125 6.03 4.44 -5.29
C ILE A 125 7.52 4.65 -5.56
N ALA A 126 8.03 4.08 -6.64
CA ALA A 126 9.45 4.05 -6.97
C ALA A 126 9.91 5.24 -7.81
N VAL A 127 8.99 6.10 -8.25
CA VAL A 127 9.29 7.23 -9.14
C VAL A 127 8.65 8.53 -8.63
N ALA A 128 9.15 9.66 -9.12
CA ALA A 128 8.59 10.99 -8.83
C ALA A 128 7.21 11.18 -9.51
N ASP A 129 6.47 12.20 -9.10
CA ASP A 129 5.10 12.46 -9.61
C ASP A 129 5.02 12.50 -11.14
N ASN A 130 5.93 13.22 -11.79
CA ASN A 130 5.95 13.38 -13.26
C ASN A 130 6.43 12.12 -14.00
N ASP A 131 6.97 11.13 -13.28
CA ASP A 131 7.51 9.91 -13.85
C ASP A 131 6.59 8.71 -13.65
N THR A 132 5.47 8.89 -12.92
CA THR A 132 4.46 7.83 -12.79
C THR A 132 3.87 7.48 -14.16
N TRP A 133 3.49 6.22 -14.37
CA TRP A 133 2.85 5.84 -15.64
C TRP A 133 1.56 6.65 -15.90
N VAL A 134 0.85 7.04 -14.85
CA VAL A 134 -0.36 7.88 -14.95
C VAL A 134 -0.01 9.26 -15.48
N ALA A 135 1.03 9.90 -14.95
CA ALA A 135 1.50 11.20 -15.46
C ALA A 135 2.06 11.09 -16.90
N ARG A 136 2.76 10.00 -17.21
CA ARG A 136 3.25 9.74 -18.57
C ARG A 136 2.11 9.54 -19.56
N LEU A 137 1.08 8.79 -19.16
CA LEU A 137 -0.14 8.64 -19.97
C LEU A 137 -0.81 10.00 -20.23
N ALA A 138 -0.98 10.82 -19.19
CA ALA A 138 -1.52 12.17 -19.33
C ALA A 138 -0.72 13.02 -20.32
N ALA A 139 0.61 13.00 -20.22
CA ALA A 139 1.49 13.76 -21.13
C ALA A 139 1.35 13.33 -22.60
N VAL A 140 1.23 12.02 -22.86
CA VAL A 140 1.08 11.50 -24.24
C VAL A 140 -0.32 11.74 -24.80
N LEU A 141 -1.35 11.69 -23.96
CA LEU A 141 -2.73 11.96 -24.37
C LEU A 141 -2.97 13.45 -24.68
N GLY A 142 -2.22 14.34 -24.03
CA GLY A 142 -2.34 15.78 -24.15
C GLY A 142 -3.33 16.37 -23.14
N ASP A 143 -2.86 17.33 -22.37
CA ASP A 143 -3.55 17.97 -21.25
C ASP A 143 -4.75 18.85 -21.63
N GLN A 144 -4.84 19.28 -22.89
CA GLN A 144 -5.96 20.09 -23.37
C GLN A 144 -7.26 19.28 -23.47
N ARG A 145 -7.18 17.99 -23.77
CA ARG A 145 -8.33 17.12 -23.99
C ARG A 145 -8.57 16.12 -22.86
N TYR A 146 -7.53 15.68 -22.21
CA TYR A 146 -7.59 14.61 -21.21
C TYR A 146 -7.07 15.08 -19.86
N ALA A 147 -7.70 14.61 -18.80
CA ALA A 147 -7.20 14.72 -17.43
C ALA A 147 -7.10 13.31 -16.85
N VAL A 148 -5.90 12.87 -16.52
CA VAL A 148 -5.69 11.54 -15.94
C VAL A 148 -5.36 11.68 -14.46
N ILE A 149 -6.19 11.08 -13.60
CA ILE A 149 -6.14 11.20 -12.14
C ILE A 149 -5.60 9.90 -11.56
N ASN A 150 -4.56 9.99 -10.74
CA ASN A 150 -3.96 8.83 -10.08
C ASN A 150 -4.63 8.55 -8.73
N ASN A 151 -5.53 7.56 -8.69
CA ASN A 151 -6.18 7.07 -7.48
C ASN A 151 -5.49 5.81 -6.92
N GLY A 152 -4.27 5.51 -7.34
CA GLY A 152 -3.48 4.41 -6.81
C GLY A 152 -3.16 4.61 -5.33
N VAL A 153 -3.21 3.52 -4.55
CA VAL A 153 -2.85 3.51 -3.14
C VAL A 153 -2.11 2.21 -2.81
N PRO A 154 -0.91 2.29 -2.21
CA PRO A 154 -0.17 1.08 -1.85
C PRO A 154 -0.98 0.12 -0.97
N GLY A 155 -0.94 -1.16 -1.33
CA GLY A 155 -1.64 -2.22 -0.62
C GLY A 155 -3.08 -2.48 -1.08
N TYR A 156 -3.68 -1.61 -1.89
CA TYR A 156 -5.05 -1.80 -2.35
C TYR A 156 -5.16 -2.97 -3.33
N SER A 157 -6.11 -3.83 -3.05
CA SER A 157 -6.59 -4.93 -3.91
C SER A 157 -7.89 -4.54 -4.62
N THR A 158 -8.47 -5.45 -5.34
CA THR A 158 -9.79 -5.22 -5.97
C THR A 158 -10.90 -4.97 -4.95
N VAL A 159 -10.74 -5.38 -3.68
CA VAL A 159 -11.71 -5.09 -2.61
C VAL A 159 -11.80 -3.59 -2.34
N GLU A 160 -10.65 -2.93 -2.13
CA GLU A 160 -10.61 -1.48 -1.93
C GLU A 160 -11.06 -0.74 -3.19
N HIS A 161 -10.79 -1.28 -4.38
CA HIS A 161 -11.26 -0.68 -5.62
C HIS A 161 -12.78 -0.75 -5.78
N VAL A 162 -13.46 -1.79 -5.26
CA VAL A 162 -14.94 -1.80 -5.15
C VAL A 162 -15.42 -0.63 -4.30
N ILE A 163 -14.79 -0.41 -3.13
CA ILE A 163 -15.14 0.68 -2.22
C ILE A 163 -14.85 2.05 -2.87
N GLN A 164 -13.66 2.20 -3.49
CA GLN A 164 -13.32 3.44 -4.20
C GLN A 164 -14.33 3.74 -5.31
N THR A 165 -14.66 2.74 -6.13
CA THR A 165 -15.62 2.89 -7.22
C THR A 165 -17.01 3.23 -6.70
N ALA A 166 -17.46 2.57 -5.65
CA ALA A 166 -18.82 2.76 -5.11
C ALA A 166 -18.99 4.14 -4.45
N PHE A 167 -18.00 4.61 -3.67
CA PHE A 167 -18.19 5.74 -2.75
C PHE A 167 -17.28 6.95 -3.04
N TYR A 168 -16.18 6.78 -3.78
CA TYR A 168 -15.14 7.82 -3.91
C TYR A 168 -14.72 8.08 -5.37
N GLN A 169 -15.62 7.82 -6.33
CA GLN A 169 -15.30 7.95 -7.74
C GLN A 169 -15.31 9.41 -8.23
N ASP A 170 -16.10 10.25 -7.60
CA ASP A 170 -16.34 11.66 -7.98
C ASP A 170 -15.53 12.66 -7.13
N LYS A 171 -14.29 12.33 -6.82
CA LYS A 171 -13.42 13.11 -5.92
C LYS A 171 -13.31 14.60 -6.26
N PHE A 172 -13.38 14.98 -7.52
CA PHE A 172 -13.31 16.38 -7.97
C PHE A 172 -14.68 16.97 -8.30
N GLY A 173 -15.75 16.47 -7.64
CA GLY A 173 -17.13 16.89 -7.92
C GLY A 173 -17.66 16.41 -9.27
N ARG A 174 -16.91 15.56 -9.95
CA ARG A 174 -17.24 15.01 -11.26
C ARG A 174 -16.85 13.55 -11.35
N ARG A 175 -17.72 12.74 -11.96
CA ARG A 175 -17.39 11.34 -12.32
C ARG A 175 -16.42 11.31 -13.49
N PRO A 176 -15.50 10.33 -13.52
CA PRO A 176 -14.67 10.12 -14.69
C PRO A 176 -15.50 9.62 -15.87
N ASN A 177 -15.07 9.94 -17.07
CA ASN A 177 -15.60 9.34 -18.30
C ASN A 177 -15.13 7.88 -18.43
N CYS A 178 -13.93 7.60 -17.89
CA CYS A 178 -13.25 6.33 -18.05
C CYS A 178 -12.47 5.97 -16.78
N ALA A 179 -12.46 4.70 -16.43
CA ALA A 179 -11.73 4.16 -15.27
C ALA A 179 -10.78 3.04 -15.72
N ILE A 180 -9.50 3.18 -15.39
CA ILE A 180 -8.46 2.19 -15.67
C ILE A 180 -8.10 1.49 -14.35
N TYR A 181 -8.19 0.17 -14.31
CA TYR A 181 -7.86 -0.64 -13.14
C TYR A 181 -6.65 -1.52 -13.44
N TYR A 182 -5.50 -1.19 -12.83
CA TYR A 182 -4.28 -1.99 -12.91
C TYR A 182 -4.17 -2.85 -11.66
N VAL A 183 -4.56 -4.14 -11.76
CA VAL A 183 -4.89 -4.99 -10.62
C VAL A 183 -4.30 -6.41 -10.73
N GLY A 184 -4.19 -7.09 -9.59
CA GLY A 184 -3.78 -8.48 -9.46
C GLY A 184 -2.70 -8.71 -8.40
N TRP A 185 -1.70 -7.84 -8.29
CA TRP A 185 -0.57 -8.04 -7.37
C TRP A 185 -1.00 -8.13 -5.90
N ASN A 186 -1.75 -7.14 -5.43
CA ASN A 186 -2.19 -7.11 -4.03
C ASN A 186 -3.26 -8.17 -3.75
N ASP A 187 -4.00 -8.59 -4.78
CA ASP A 187 -4.96 -9.68 -4.64
C ASP A 187 -4.24 -11.00 -4.33
N ILE A 188 -3.17 -11.35 -5.05
CA ILE A 188 -2.45 -12.60 -4.82
C ILE A 188 -1.69 -12.65 -3.48
N GLN A 189 -1.51 -11.53 -2.79
CA GLN A 189 -0.94 -11.52 -1.43
C GLN A 189 -1.80 -12.31 -0.44
N ASN A 190 -3.08 -12.47 -0.72
CA ASN A 190 -4.03 -13.21 0.11
C ASN A 190 -4.20 -14.68 -0.31
N ALA A 191 -3.41 -15.13 -1.27
CA ALA A 191 -3.46 -16.51 -1.72
C ALA A 191 -3.02 -17.47 -0.62
N HIS A 192 -3.71 -18.61 -0.56
CA HIS A 192 -3.45 -19.71 0.35
C HIS A 192 -3.60 -19.40 1.84
N ILE A 193 -4.20 -18.25 2.19
CA ILE A 193 -4.53 -17.96 3.58
C ILE A 193 -5.57 -18.97 4.07
N ALA A 194 -5.23 -19.68 5.16
CA ALA A 194 -6.14 -20.62 5.79
C ALA A 194 -7.39 -19.88 6.30
N GLY A 195 -8.57 -20.39 5.95
CA GLY A 195 -9.82 -19.78 6.39
C GLY A 195 -10.14 -18.42 5.77
N LEU A 196 -9.53 -18.04 4.65
CA LEU A 196 -9.87 -16.81 3.93
C LEU A 196 -11.39 -16.71 3.72
N ASP A 197 -11.99 -15.69 4.33
CA ASP A 197 -13.42 -15.42 4.22
C ASP A 197 -13.72 -14.62 2.94
N PRO A 198 -14.46 -15.19 1.97
CA PRO A 198 -14.82 -14.46 0.75
C PRO A 198 -15.71 -13.24 0.99
N GLY A 199 -16.40 -13.18 2.11
CA GLY A 199 -17.23 -12.04 2.51
C GLY A 199 -16.46 -10.89 3.13
N PHE A 200 -15.22 -11.13 3.58
CA PHE A 200 -14.41 -10.14 4.27
C PHE A 200 -13.74 -9.19 3.27
N ALA A 201 -13.76 -7.91 3.59
CA ALA A 201 -13.28 -6.86 2.72
C ALA A 201 -11.91 -6.29 3.13
N ASP A 202 -11.31 -6.81 4.20
CA ASP A 202 -10.06 -6.31 4.73
C ASP A 202 -8.92 -7.31 4.52
N PHE A 203 -8.08 -7.03 3.55
CA PHE A 203 -6.93 -7.86 3.18
C PHE A 203 -5.59 -7.12 3.33
N HIS A 204 -5.55 -6.08 4.13
CA HIS A 204 -4.32 -5.34 4.36
C HIS A 204 -3.30 -6.20 5.11
N MET A 205 -2.04 -5.97 4.80
CA MET A 205 -0.96 -6.63 5.53
C MET A 205 -1.04 -6.27 7.02
N PRO A 206 -0.98 -7.23 7.94
CA PRO A 206 -1.14 -6.99 9.38
C PRO A 206 -0.30 -5.84 9.92
N GLY A 207 0.95 -5.70 9.49
CA GLY A 207 1.80 -4.60 9.90
C GLY A 207 1.35 -3.21 9.44
N GLN A 208 0.62 -3.11 8.33
CA GLN A 208 0.00 -1.84 7.90
C GLN A 208 -1.21 -1.51 8.78
N ILE A 209 -2.01 -2.52 9.12
CA ILE A 209 -3.17 -2.37 9.99
C ILE A 209 -2.72 -1.89 11.37
N ASP A 210 -1.77 -2.57 11.98
CA ASP A 210 -1.26 -2.22 13.31
C ASP A 210 -0.72 -0.79 13.34
N TRP A 211 0.03 -0.41 12.33
CA TRP A 211 0.57 0.93 12.24
C TRP A 211 -0.50 2.01 12.04
N LEU A 212 -1.55 1.74 11.27
CA LEU A 212 -2.67 2.65 11.04
C LEU A 212 -3.59 2.72 12.26
N GLN A 213 -3.84 1.61 12.94
CA GLN A 213 -4.64 1.57 14.18
C GLN A 213 -3.97 2.38 15.29
N VAL A 214 -2.66 2.31 15.39
CA VAL A 214 -1.89 3.14 16.31
C VAL A 214 -2.13 4.63 16.07
N ARG A 215 -2.20 5.07 14.83
CA ARG A 215 -2.55 6.46 14.50
C ARG A 215 -4.01 6.81 14.79
N ARG A 216 -4.93 5.86 14.66
CA ARG A 216 -6.35 6.05 14.96
C ARG A 216 -6.59 6.41 16.42
N VAL A 217 -5.87 5.81 17.35
CA VAL A 217 -6.11 5.93 18.81
C VAL A 217 -5.54 7.23 19.43
N GLY A 218 -5.10 8.18 18.65
CA GLY A 218 -4.80 9.49 19.21
C GLY A 218 -3.39 9.98 19.02
N GLY A 219 -2.98 9.99 17.81
CA GLY A 219 -1.74 10.64 17.40
C GLY A 219 -0.51 9.83 17.76
N GLY A 220 0.38 9.81 16.84
CA GLY A 220 1.60 9.09 16.76
C GLY A 220 2.06 8.39 18.03
N ASN A 221 2.26 7.11 17.91
CA ASN A 221 2.83 6.32 18.98
C ASN A 221 4.21 6.88 19.29
N ARG A 222 4.23 7.78 20.22
CA ARG A 222 5.46 8.22 20.84
C ARG A 222 5.76 7.24 21.91
N ARG A 223 6.59 6.30 21.57
CA ARG A 223 7.13 5.38 22.50
C ARG A 223 8.13 6.13 23.34
N PHE A 224 7.68 6.50 24.52
CA PHE A 224 8.54 7.17 25.50
C PHE A 224 9.62 6.23 26.04
N SER A 225 9.55 4.93 25.71
CA SER A 225 10.45 3.90 26.23
C SER A 225 11.43 3.42 25.15
N PRO A 226 12.74 3.67 25.28
CA PRO A 226 13.76 3.10 24.41
C PRO A 226 13.80 1.59 24.49
N LEU A 227 13.54 0.98 25.65
CA LEU A 227 13.50 -0.45 25.80
C LEU A 227 12.33 -1.07 25.00
N LEU A 228 11.13 -0.50 25.10
CA LEU A 228 9.99 -0.95 24.31
C LEU A 228 10.25 -0.77 22.81
N THR A 229 10.91 0.32 22.42
CA THR A 229 11.31 0.54 21.03
C THR A 229 12.28 -0.53 20.53
N VAL A 230 13.29 -0.87 21.34
CA VAL A 230 14.24 -1.96 21.01
C VAL A 230 13.52 -3.30 20.93
N ILE A 231 12.68 -3.62 21.91
CA ILE A 231 11.91 -4.89 21.92
C ILE A 231 11.05 -4.98 20.66
N GLU A 232 10.30 -3.95 20.33
CA GLU A 232 9.42 -3.99 19.16
C GLU A 232 10.17 -3.94 17.83
N THR A 233 11.31 -3.27 17.76
CA THR A 233 12.08 -3.17 16.50
C THR A 233 12.89 -4.44 16.23
N PHE A 234 13.43 -5.08 17.27
CA PHE A 234 14.38 -6.18 17.10
C PHE A 234 13.87 -7.51 17.65
N VAL A 235 13.18 -7.49 18.78
CA VAL A 235 12.77 -8.74 19.46
C VAL A 235 11.44 -9.24 18.91
N VAL A 236 10.44 -8.39 18.74
CA VAL A 236 9.12 -8.81 18.24
C VAL A 236 9.22 -9.41 16.84
N PRO A 237 9.89 -8.79 15.85
CA PRO A 237 10.06 -9.42 14.53
C PRO A 237 10.82 -10.74 14.59
N MET A 238 11.79 -10.87 15.53
CA MET A 238 12.52 -12.12 15.74
C MET A 238 11.64 -13.20 16.33
N VAL A 239 10.81 -12.85 17.31
CA VAL A 239 9.84 -13.77 17.94
C VAL A 239 8.74 -14.13 16.95
N ASP A 240 8.19 -13.19 16.24
CA ASP A 240 7.19 -13.42 15.18
C ASP A 240 7.76 -14.34 14.08
N THR A 241 9.03 -14.16 13.70
CA THR A 241 9.69 -15.05 12.76
C THR A 241 9.82 -16.47 13.31
N ILE A 242 10.16 -16.61 14.60
CA ILE A 242 10.27 -17.92 15.25
C ILE A 242 8.88 -18.57 15.38
N GLN A 243 7.89 -17.81 15.82
CA GLN A 243 6.52 -18.27 15.98
C GLN A 243 5.89 -18.67 14.64
N TYR A 244 6.15 -17.88 13.61
CA TYR A 244 5.73 -18.14 12.25
C TYR A 244 6.42 -19.42 11.68
N ARG A 245 7.67 -19.67 12.03
CA ARG A 245 8.39 -20.90 11.68
C ARG A 245 7.90 -22.15 12.40
N SER A 246 7.43 -21.99 13.61
CA SER A 246 6.99 -23.13 14.44
C SER A 246 5.51 -23.49 14.25
N ASP A 247 4.71 -22.61 13.61
CA ASP A 247 3.31 -22.86 13.30
C ASP A 247 3.19 -23.65 11.98
N PRO A 248 2.77 -24.94 12.02
CA PRO A 248 2.68 -25.77 10.82
C PRO A 248 1.73 -25.20 9.77
N ASP A 249 0.63 -24.58 10.18
CA ASP A 249 -0.37 -24.02 9.26
C ASP A 249 0.16 -22.75 8.58
N LYS A 250 0.93 -21.96 9.30
CA LYS A 250 1.64 -20.81 8.74
C LYS A 250 2.86 -21.20 7.90
N GLN A 251 3.37 -22.43 8.05
CA GLN A 251 4.49 -22.94 7.26
C GLN A 251 4.06 -23.53 5.90
N LYS A 252 2.80 -23.89 5.76
CA LYS A 252 2.29 -24.44 4.52
C LYS A 252 2.25 -23.34 3.45
N MET A 253 3.25 -23.37 2.59
CA MET A 253 3.18 -22.61 1.35
C MET A 253 2.21 -23.33 0.41
N GLY A 254 1.27 -22.61 -0.13
CA GLY A 254 0.43 -23.10 -1.21
C GLY A 254 1.22 -23.28 -2.50
N SER A 255 0.70 -24.05 -3.41
CA SER A 255 1.23 -24.19 -4.76
C SER A 255 0.11 -24.09 -5.78
N GLY A 256 0.41 -23.44 -6.90
CA GLY A 256 -0.55 -23.23 -7.97
C GLY A 256 -1.62 -22.20 -7.61
N GLU A 257 -2.74 -22.25 -8.32
CA GLU A 257 -3.86 -21.32 -8.15
C GLU A 257 -4.60 -21.52 -6.82
N ASP A 258 -5.14 -20.44 -6.27
CA ASP A 258 -6.11 -20.47 -5.18
C ASP A 258 -7.52 -20.17 -5.72
N PRO A 259 -8.38 -21.20 -5.87
CA PRO A 259 -9.73 -21.01 -6.41
C PRO A 259 -10.63 -20.09 -5.56
N ARG A 260 -10.36 -19.95 -4.25
CA ARG A 260 -11.12 -19.02 -3.40
C ARG A 260 -10.74 -17.58 -3.73
N LEU A 261 -9.44 -17.31 -3.81
CA LEU A 261 -8.95 -16.00 -4.22
C LEU A 261 -9.46 -15.63 -5.61
N THR A 262 -9.37 -16.54 -6.58
CA THR A 262 -9.87 -16.33 -7.94
C THR A 262 -11.35 -15.96 -7.95
N ARG A 263 -12.20 -16.62 -7.14
CA ARG A 263 -13.63 -16.26 -7.01
C ARG A 263 -13.84 -14.89 -6.37
N ILE A 264 -13.05 -14.53 -5.36
CA ILE A 264 -13.11 -13.19 -4.73
C ILE A 264 -12.76 -12.12 -5.76
N PHE A 265 -11.65 -12.31 -6.47
CA PHE A 265 -11.20 -11.41 -7.52
C PHE A 265 -12.27 -11.23 -8.61
N GLU A 266 -12.80 -12.33 -9.16
CA GLU A 266 -13.84 -12.29 -10.18
C GLU A 266 -15.10 -11.56 -9.69
N ARG A 267 -15.58 -11.84 -8.48
CA ARG A 267 -16.69 -11.11 -7.85
C ARG A 267 -16.43 -9.62 -7.82
N ASN A 268 -15.25 -9.20 -7.36
CA ASN A 268 -14.89 -7.79 -7.24
C ASN A 268 -14.83 -7.10 -8.61
N VAL A 269 -14.20 -7.75 -9.60
CA VAL A 269 -14.14 -7.26 -10.99
C VAL A 269 -15.57 -7.06 -11.55
N ARG A 270 -16.46 -8.06 -11.42
CA ARG A 270 -17.86 -7.95 -11.84
C ARG A 270 -18.61 -6.84 -11.12
N THR A 271 -18.36 -6.65 -9.84
CA THR A 271 -19.01 -5.59 -9.04
C THR A 271 -18.59 -4.22 -9.54
N ILE A 272 -17.30 -4.00 -9.76
CA ILE A 272 -16.77 -2.74 -10.30
C ILE A 272 -17.35 -2.45 -11.69
N SER A 273 -17.35 -3.46 -12.59
CA SER A 273 -17.91 -3.34 -13.93
C SER A 273 -19.39 -2.95 -13.89
N ALA A 274 -20.17 -3.57 -12.99
CA ALA A 274 -21.60 -3.26 -12.83
C ALA A 274 -21.82 -1.81 -12.35
N ILE A 275 -21.05 -1.34 -11.36
CA ILE A 275 -21.15 0.02 -10.85
C ILE A 275 -20.78 1.03 -11.92
N ASN A 276 -19.67 0.82 -12.63
CA ASN A 276 -19.22 1.70 -13.69
C ASN A 276 -20.23 1.78 -14.83
N ARG A 277 -20.74 0.65 -15.27
CA ARG A 277 -21.76 0.59 -16.34
C ARG A 277 -23.04 1.35 -15.94
N ASP A 278 -23.54 1.15 -14.72
CA ASP A 278 -24.70 1.90 -14.19
C ASP A 278 -24.47 3.42 -14.22
N ARG A 279 -23.23 3.84 -14.02
CA ARG A 279 -22.82 5.24 -13.99
C ARG A 279 -22.39 5.81 -15.34
N GLY A 280 -22.37 5.00 -16.40
CA GLY A 280 -21.89 5.41 -17.71
C GLY A 280 -20.38 5.63 -17.80
N VAL A 281 -19.60 5.03 -16.90
CA VAL A 281 -18.14 5.10 -16.88
C VAL A 281 -17.56 3.94 -17.68
N ALA A 282 -16.79 4.25 -18.73
CA ALA A 282 -16.09 3.21 -19.49
C ALA A 282 -15.00 2.54 -18.62
N THR A 283 -14.92 1.22 -18.66
CA THR A 283 -13.99 0.45 -17.83
C THR A 283 -12.90 -0.18 -18.68
N ILE A 284 -11.65 0.02 -18.28
CA ILE A 284 -10.47 -0.64 -18.86
C ILE A 284 -9.75 -1.42 -17.76
N TRP A 285 -9.71 -2.73 -17.92
CA TRP A 285 -8.94 -3.62 -17.06
C TRP A 285 -7.54 -3.80 -17.58
N VAL A 286 -6.55 -3.77 -16.69
CA VAL A 286 -5.14 -3.99 -17.04
C VAL A 286 -4.57 -5.03 -16.10
N GLY A 287 -4.07 -6.12 -16.68
CA GLY A 287 -3.47 -7.20 -15.93
C GLY A 287 -2.07 -6.86 -15.43
N GLN A 288 -1.80 -7.18 -14.17
CA GLN A 288 -0.54 -6.89 -13.49
C GLN A 288 0.66 -7.48 -14.22
N LEU A 289 1.74 -6.70 -14.26
CA LEU A 289 3.07 -7.10 -14.71
C LEU A 289 4.02 -7.25 -13.53
N VAL A 290 5.04 -8.09 -13.69
CA VAL A 290 6.08 -8.33 -12.68
C VAL A 290 7.44 -8.53 -13.34
N ASN A 291 8.50 -8.26 -12.60
CA ASN A 291 9.87 -8.60 -13.00
C ASN A 291 10.13 -10.09 -12.79
N ARG A 292 9.88 -10.91 -13.81
CA ARG A 292 10.06 -12.37 -13.72
C ARG A 292 11.49 -12.77 -13.35
N ALA A 293 12.48 -12.00 -13.77
CA ALA A 293 13.88 -12.28 -13.46
C ALA A 293 14.22 -12.11 -11.97
N ALA A 294 13.42 -11.35 -11.24
CA ALA A 294 13.58 -11.14 -9.80
C ALA A 294 12.79 -12.17 -8.95
N LEU A 295 11.94 -12.98 -9.56
CA LEU A 295 11.15 -14.01 -8.88
C LEU A 295 11.94 -15.32 -8.76
N THR A 296 12.93 -15.35 -7.88
CA THR A 296 13.87 -16.49 -7.72
C THR A 296 13.77 -17.18 -6.37
N GLY A 297 12.92 -16.68 -5.45
CA GLY A 297 12.77 -17.25 -4.11
C GLY A 297 11.98 -18.54 -4.11
N GLU A 298 12.58 -19.63 -3.62
CA GLU A 298 11.92 -20.93 -3.53
C GLU A 298 11.28 -21.20 -2.17
N GLY A 299 11.40 -20.30 -1.25
CA GLY A 299 10.98 -20.54 0.12
C GLY A 299 10.06 -19.45 0.66
N ARG A 300 9.73 -19.60 1.93
CA ARG A 300 8.96 -18.72 2.78
C ARG A 300 9.42 -17.25 2.78
N TYR A 301 10.65 -17.01 2.37
CA TYR A 301 11.25 -15.66 2.29
C TYR A 301 11.21 -15.09 0.88
N GLY A 302 10.38 -15.65 -0.01
CA GLY A 302 10.04 -15.04 -1.27
C GLY A 302 9.27 -13.74 -1.07
N TRP A 303 8.89 -13.14 -2.15
CA TRP A 303 8.19 -11.85 -2.16
C TRP A 303 6.82 -11.89 -1.45
N LEU A 304 6.13 -13.01 -1.54
CA LEU A 304 4.82 -13.21 -0.89
C LEU A 304 4.91 -14.25 0.24
N PRO A 305 4.18 -14.05 1.35
CA PRO A 305 4.34 -14.90 2.55
C PRO A 305 3.99 -16.38 2.34
N LEU A 306 2.97 -16.67 1.54
CA LEU A 306 2.43 -18.04 1.36
C LEU A 306 2.49 -18.55 -0.08
N VAL A 307 3.16 -17.82 -0.97
CA VAL A 307 3.27 -18.12 -2.38
C VAL A 307 4.76 -18.20 -2.75
N ARG A 308 5.16 -19.23 -3.46
CA ARG A 308 6.50 -19.32 -4.00
C ARG A 308 6.67 -18.38 -5.18
N ASP A 309 7.82 -17.75 -5.31
CA ASP A 309 8.08 -16.79 -6.38
C ASP A 309 7.76 -17.36 -7.78
N ARG A 310 8.07 -18.65 -8.01
CA ARG A 310 7.76 -19.33 -9.27
C ARG A 310 6.27 -19.44 -9.60
N ASP A 311 5.40 -19.41 -8.58
CA ASP A 311 3.96 -19.53 -8.73
C ASP A 311 3.27 -18.16 -8.92
N ILE A 312 3.97 -17.04 -8.63
CA ILE A 312 3.43 -15.69 -8.73
C ILE A 312 2.95 -15.37 -10.14
N TRP A 313 3.82 -15.61 -11.16
CA TRP A 313 3.43 -15.28 -12.53
C TRP A 313 2.27 -16.15 -13.04
N PRO A 314 2.26 -17.48 -12.89
CA PRO A 314 1.09 -18.30 -13.23
C PRO A 314 -0.21 -17.84 -12.56
N MET A 315 -0.16 -17.45 -11.29
CA MET A 315 -1.34 -16.92 -10.60
C MET A 315 -1.83 -15.61 -11.21
N LEU A 316 -0.91 -14.69 -11.52
CA LEU A 316 -1.26 -13.43 -12.21
C LEU A 316 -1.84 -13.70 -13.61
N GLU A 317 -1.31 -14.66 -14.34
CA GLU A 317 -1.89 -15.08 -15.63
C GLU A 317 -3.32 -15.62 -15.46
N GLY A 318 -3.57 -16.41 -14.43
CA GLY A 318 -4.91 -16.85 -14.06
C GLY A 318 -5.86 -15.67 -13.83
N LEU A 319 -5.45 -14.65 -13.05
CA LEU A 319 -6.25 -13.45 -12.83
C LEU A 319 -6.41 -12.61 -14.11
N ARG A 320 -5.41 -12.51 -14.97
CA ARG A 320 -5.52 -11.87 -16.30
C ARG A 320 -6.55 -12.59 -17.18
N GLY A 321 -6.63 -13.93 -17.09
CA GLY A 321 -7.67 -14.72 -17.72
C GLY A 321 -9.08 -14.39 -17.19
N VAL A 322 -9.20 -14.15 -15.87
CA VAL A 322 -10.47 -13.68 -15.27
C VAL A 322 -10.87 -12.31 -15.82
N LEU A 323 -9.93 -11.36 -15.89
CA LEU A 323 -10.20 -10.03 -16.46
C LEU A 323 -10.70 -10.14 -17.90
N ALA A 324 -10.03 -10.93 -18.74
CA ALA A 324 -10.43 -11.11 -20.14
C ALA A 324 -11.84 -11.72 -20.28
N ARG A 325 -12.14 -12.73 -19.47
CA ARG A 325 -13.47 -13.38 -19.47
C ARG A 325 -14.57 -12.41 -19.03
N VAL A 326 -14.37 -11.75 -17.89
CA VAL A 326 -15.37 -10.81 -17.36
C VAL A 326 -15.54 -9.63 -18.30
N ALA A 327 -14.48 -9.06 -18.85
CA ALA A 327 -14.56 -7.97 -19.82
C ALA A 327 -15.40 -8.36 -21.06
N ALA A 328 -15.18 -9.55 -21.61
CA ALA A 328 -15.97 -10.06 -22.75
C ALA A 328 -17.47 -10.19 -22.41
N GLU A 329 -17.81 -10.55 -21.18
CA GLU A 329 -19.19 -10.71 -20.73
C GLU A 329 -19.88 -9.36 -20.39
N THR A 330 -19.11 -8.39 -19.91
CA THR A 330 -19.63 -7.09 -19.44
C THR A 330 -19.58 -5.98 -20.48
N GLY A 331 -18.82 -6.19 -21.56
CA GLY A 331 -18.55 -5.18 -22.57
C GLY A 331 -17.47 -4.18 -22.17
N ASP A 332 -16.70 -4.49 -21.13
CA ASP A 332 -15.53 -3.74 -20.72
C ASP A 332 -14.34 -4.00 -21.67
N GLU A 333 -13.33 -3.18 -21.57
CA GLU A 333 -12.07 -3.39 -22.27
C GLU A 333 -11.02 -4.04 -21.38
N VAL A 334 -10.10 -4.80 -21.98
CA VAL A 334 -8.98 -5.41 -21.26
C VAL A 334 -7.68 -5.22 -22.03
N VAL A 335 -6.63 -4.84 -21.30
CA VAL A 335 -5.25 -4.83 -21.80
C VAL A 335 -4.43 -5.79 -20.96
N ASN A 336 -3.86 -6.79 -21.59
CA ASN A 336 -2.89 -7.68 -20.99
C ASN A 336 -1.53 -7.47 -21.69
N PRO A 337 -0.73 -6.47 -21.30
CA PRO A 337 0.54 -6.22 -21.96
C PRO A 337 1.41 -7.49 -21.96
N PRO A 338 2.06 -7.85 -23.07
CA PRO A 338 2.93 -9.01 -23.11
C PRO A 338 4.09 -8.84 -22.13
N ILE A 339 4.27 -9.80 -21.23
CA ILE A 339 5.34 -9.71 -20.21
C ILE A 339 6.72 -9.68 -20.85
N GLU A 340 6.87 -10.28 -22.01
CA GLU A 340 8.10 -10.35 -22.80
C GLU A 340 8.53 -8.97 -23.33
N SER A 341 7.61 -8.01 -23.38
CA SER A 341 7.90 -6.64 -23.76
C SER A 341 8.56 -5.84 -22.64
N PHE A 342 8.63 -6.40 -21.42
CA PHE A 342 9.18 -5.74 -20.24
C PHE A 342 10.39 -6.52 -19.71
N GLY A 343 11.55 -5.87 -19.69
CA GLY A 343 12.78 -6.44 -19.15
C GLY A 343 13.06 -6.00 -17.71
N PRO A 344 14.10 -6.56 -17.07
CA PRO A 344 14.47 -6.17 -15.70
C PRO A 344 14.69 -4.67 -15.48
N ALA A 345 15.18 -3.95 -16.49
CA ALA A 345 15.41 -2.51 -16.42
C ALA A 345 14.10 -1.68 -16.36
N ASP A 346 12.97 -2.27 -16.73
CA ASP A 346 11.66 -1.62 -16.64
C ASP A 346 11.09 -1.65 -15.22
N PHE A 347 11.76 -2.33 -14.29
CA PHE A 347 11.33 -2.44 -12.89
C PHE A 347 12.40 -1.92 -11.93
N SER A 348 11.95 -1.34 -10.83
CA SER A 348 12.80 -0.93 -9.70
C SER A 348 13.00 -2.07 -8.70
N ASP A 349 12.06 -3.02 -8.68
CA ASP A 349 12.06 -4.23 -7.86
C ASP A 349 11.26 -5.36 -8.56
N ASN A 350 10.57 -6.19 -7.80
CA ASN A 350 9.81 -7.32 -8.36
C ASN A 350 8.52 -6.91 -9.09
N GLY A 351 7.99 -5.70 -8.87
CA GLY A 351 6.70 -5.31 -9.42
C GLY A 351 6.49 -3.82 -9.67
N HIS A 352 7.30 -2.95 -9.07
CA HIS A 352 7.19 -1.51 -9.29
C HIS A 352 8.04 -1.08 -10.49
N PHE A 353 7.48 -0.22 -11.31
CA PHE A 353 8.18 0.26 -12.49
C PHE A 353 9.36 1.18 -12.14
N SER A 354 10.39 1.14 -12.99
CA SER A 354 11.34 2.23 -13.15
C SER A 354 10.71 3.36 -13.99
N GLN A 355 11.38 4.51 -14.10
CA GLN A 355 10.94 5.57 -15.00
C GLN A 355 10.76 5.09 -16.45
N GLN A 356 11.66 4.20 -16.91
CA GLN A 356 11.58 3.61 -18.24
C GLN A 356 10.35 2.71 -18.37
N GLY A 357 10.12 1.82 -17.39
CA GLY A 357 9.00 0.92 -17.38
C GLY A 357 7.66 1.64 -17.29
N ALA A 358 7.57 2.68 -16.46
CA ALA A 358 6.38 3.52 -16.34
C ALA A 358 6.01 4.18 -17.68
N ARG A 359 7.00 4.71 -18.43
CA ARG A 359 6.79 5.25 -19.76
C ARG A 359 6.31 4.18 -20.73
N ARG A 360 7.02 3.04 -20.81
CA ARG A 360 6.66 1.93 -21.70
C ARG A 360 5.25 1.42 -21.41
N PHE A 361 4.88 1.30 -20.13
CA PHE A 361 3.56 0.86 -19.73
C PHE A 361 2.48 1.87 -20.16
N ALA A 362 2.71 3.16 -19.95
CA ALA A 362 1.79 4.21 -20.41
C ALA A 362 1.54 4.12 -21.91
N ASP A 363 2.58 3.90 -22.72
CA ASP A 363 2.48 3.81 -24.18
C ASP A 363 1.57 2.66 -24.62
N THR A 364 1.52 1.55 -23.88
CA THR A 364 0.62 0.41 -24.19
C THR A 364 -0.86 0.75 -24.06
N LEU A 365 -1.20 1.78 -23.30
CA LEU A 365 -2.59 2.15 -23.01
C LEU A 365 -3.14 3.23 -23.96
N VAL A 366 -2.27 4.00 -24.61
CA VAL A 366 -2.65 5.23 -25.35
C VAL A 366 -3.72 4.98 -26.40
N THR A 367 -3.55 3.97 -27.25
CA THR A 367 -4.47 3.70 -28.36
C THR A 367 -5.86 3.37 -27.85
N LEU A 368 -5.96 2.42 -26.92
CA LEU A 368 -7.24 1.99 -26.37
C LEU A 368 -7.94 3.12 -25.60
N VAL A 369 -7.19 3.91 -24.83
CA VAL A 369 -7.73 5.06 -24.10
C VAL A 369 -8.32 6.09 -25.07
N LYS A 370 -7.63 6.42 -26.17
CA LYS A 370 -8.15 7.34 -27.18
C LYS A 370 -9.41 6.84 -27.89
N GLU A 371 -9.54 5.53 -28.03
CA GLU A 371 -10.70 4.90 -28.68
C GLU A 371 -11.91 4.81 -27.74
N ARG A 372 -11.70 4.54 -26.48
CA ARG A 372 -12.76 4.16 -25.52
C ARG A 372 -13.12 5.25 -24.53
N CYS A 373 -12.17 6.09 -24.11
CA CYS A 373 -12.41 7.20 -23.20
C CYS A 373 -12.85 8.43 -24.02
N ARG A 374 -14.16 8.66 -24.09
CA ARG A 374 -14.78 9.77 -24.87
C ARG A 374 -15.72 10.60 -24.02
#